data_28c136c2430cf612257511cb520df532
#
_entry.id   28c136c2430cf612257511cb520df532
#
_cell.length_a   1.000
_cell.length_b   1.000
_cell.length_c   1.000
_cell.angle_alpha   90.00
_cell.angle_beta   90.00
_cell.angle_gamma   90.00
#
_symmetry.space_group_name_H-M   'P 1'
#
loop_
_entity.id
_entity.type
_entity.pdbx_description
1 polymer ?
#
loop_
_entity_poly.entity_id
_entity_poly.type
_entity_poly.pdbx_seq_one_letter_code
_entity_poly.pdbx_strand_id
1 'polypeptide(L)' 'MAFRALLYRRPTEPRTLAVRIGSSIYTIQLRRHRRARRYTLRIHPSRREAILTMPPRGNLYEAKDFAQRHGAWIAARLG' A
#
# COMPACT_ATOMS: atom_id res chain seq x y z
N MET A 1 12.47 32.51 -0.92
CA MET A 1 11.85 32.36 0.35
C MET A 1 11.81 30.90 0.71
N ALA A 2 12.55 30.62 1.71
CA ALA A 2 12.65 29.24 2.15
C ALA A 2 11.31 28.69 2.61
N PHE A 3 10.58 29.51 3.31
CA PHE A 3 9.34 29.00 3.83
C PHE A 3 8.34 28.67 2.74
N ARG A 4 8.52 29.24 1.60
CA ARG A 4 7.67 28.91 0.51
C ARG A 4 7.81 27.46 0.10
N ALA A 5 9.02 26.96 0.14
CA ALA A 5 9.24 25.57 -0.15
C ALA A 5 8.52 24.70 0.86
N LEU A 6 8.43 25.18 2.08
CA LEU A 6 7.73 24.43 3.09
C LEU A 6 6.23 24.41 2.84
N LEU A 7 5.72 25.54 2.44
CA LEU A 7 4.30 25.61 2.16
C LEU A 7 3.94 24.81 0.95
N TYR A 8 4.81 24.83 -0.04
CA TYR A 8 4.56 24.16 -1.26
C TYR A 8 5.11 22.77 -1.21
N ARG A 9 4.53 21.98 -0.41
CA ARG A 9 4.98 20.64 -0.24
C ARG A 9 4.15 19.72 -1.10
N ARG A 10 4.79 18.81 -1.77
CA ARG A 10 4.05 17.85 -2.55
C ARG A 10 3.19 16.99 -1.64
N PRO A 11 2.01 16.63 -2.09
CA PRO A 11 1.18 15.74 -1.29
C PRO A 11 1.96 14.49 -0.97
N THR A 12 1.93 14.12 0.29
CA THR A 12 2.61 12.91 0.72
C THR A 12 1.79 11.72 0.29
N GLU A 13 2.46 10.75 -0.28
CA GLU A 13 1.80 9.53 -0.66
C GLU A 13 1.27 8.86 0.60
N PRO A 14 0.04 8.34 0.58
CA PRO A 14 -0.48 7.65 1.75
C PRO A 14 0.38 6.46 2.10
N ARG A 15 0.47 6.16 3.37
CA ARG A 15 1.24 5.03 3.84
C ARG A 15 0.40 3.79 4.02
N THR A 16 -0.89 3.92 3.95
CA THR A 16 -1.79 2.80 4.12
C THR A 16 -2.87 2.85 3.08
N LEU A 17 -3.49 1.72 2.87
CA LEU A 17 -4.56 1.57 1.92
C LEU A 17 -5.62 0.70 2.58
N ALA A 18 -6.86 1.17 2.57
CA ALA A 18 -7.97 0.39 3.08
C ALA A 18 -8.60 -0.37 1.93
N VAL A 19 -8.77 -1.67 2.12
CA VAL A 19 -9.32 -2.53 1.08
C VAL A 19 -10.47 -3.31 1.68
N ARG A 20 -11.61 -3.29 1.01
CA ARG A 20 -12.77 -4.03 1.46
C ARG A 20 -12.75 -5.41 0.80
N ILE A 21 -12.81 -6.44 1.61
CA ILE A 21 -12.84 -7.81 1.13
C ILE A 21 -14.00 -8.48 1.85
N GLY A 22 -15.04 -8.81 1.09
CA GLY A 22 -16.24 -9.30 1.70
C GLY A 22 -16.87 -8.23 2.56
N SER A 23 -17.16 -8.55 3.81
CA SER A 23 -17.73 -7.58 4.73
C SER A 23 -16.68 -6.97 5.65
N SER A 24 -15.42 -7.25 5.42
CA SER A 24 -14.34 -6.75 6.26
C SER A 24 -13.51 -5.72 5.53
N ILE A 25 -12.90 -4.83 6.29
CA ILE A 25 -12.00 -3.84 5.73
C ILE A 25 -10.63 -4.10 6.32
N TYR A 26 -9.64 -4.23 5.45
CA TYR A 26 -8.28 -4.48 5.87
C TYR A 26 -7.42 -3.28 5.55
N THR A 27 -6.55 -2.93 6.48
CA THR A 27 -5.60 -1.86 6.27
C THR A 27 -4.28 -2.48 5.86
N ILE A 28 -3.78 -2.04 4.72
CA ILE A 28 -2.56 -2.59 4.14
C ILE A 28 -1.53 -1.48 4.12
N GLN A 29 -0.33 -1.79 4.54
CA GLN A 29 0.73 -0.82 4.48
C GLN A 29 1.27 -0.71 3.07
N LEU A 30 1.48 0.51 2.64
CA LEU A 30 2.04 0.78 1.32
C LEU A 30 3.50 1.15 1.48
N ARG A 31 4.30 0.62 0.58
CA ARG A 31 5.71 0.90 0.59
C ARG A 31 6.19 0.96 -0.84
N ARG A 32 6.82 2.06 -1.20
CA ARG A 32 7.39 2.19 -2.54
C ARG A 32 8.86 1.84 -2.45
N HIS A 33 9.31 0.97 -3.35
CA HIS A 33 10.69 0.55 -3.34
C HIS A 33 11.29 0.74 -4.72
N ARG A 34 12.36 1.49 -4.80
CA ARG A 34 12.91 1.86 -6.10
C ARG A 34 13.47 0.70 -6.90
N ARG A 35 13.73 -0.42 -6.27
CA ARG A 35 14.21 -1.60 -6.98
C ARG A 35 13.11 -2.60 -7.28
N ALA A 36 11.92 -2.35 -6.84
CA ALA A 36 10.83 -3.26 -7.11
C ALA A 36 10.45 -3.17 -8.57
N ARG A 37 10.24 -4.31 -9.20
CA ARG A 37 9.83 -4.34 -10.60
C ARG A 37 8.35 -4.60 -10.76
N ARG A 38 7.67 -4.96 -9.70
CA ARG A 38 6.26 -5.27 -9.75
C ARG A 38 5.69 -5.11 -8.36
N TYR A 39 4.37 -5.14 -8.28
CA TYR A 39 3.70 -5.12 -7.00
C TYR A 39 3.87 -6.46 -6.31
N THR A 40 4.05 -6.43 -5.01
CA THR A 40 4.10 -7.64 -4.22
C THR A 40 3.36 -7.43 -2.92
N LEU A 41 2.88 -8.52 -2.34
CA LEU A 41 2.22 -8.51 -1.04
C LEU A 41 2.93 -9.50 -0.15
N ARG A 42 3.08 -9.14 1.11
CA ARG A 42 3.61 -10.08 2.09
C ARG A 42 3.04 -9.72 3.44
N ILE A 43 3.15 -10.63 4.37
CA ILE A 43 2.69 -10.42 5.73
C ILE A 43 3.88 -10.11 6.60
N HIS A 44 3.75 -9.08 7.42
CA HIS A 44 4.80 -8.74 8.36
C HIS A 44 4.97 -9.88 9.35
N PRO A 45 6.19 -10.32 9.61
CA PRO A 45 6.39 -11.52 10.43
C PRO A 45 5.90 -11.41 11.86
N SER A 46 5.86 -10.24 12.44
CA SER A 46 5.46 -10.12 13.84
C SER A 46 4.22 -9.29 14.08
N ARG A 47 3.67 -8.63 13.08
CA ARG A 47 2.55 -7.74 13.30
C ARG A 47 1.25 -8.13 12.66
N ARG A 48 1.19 -9.19 11.95
CA ARG A 48 -0.03 -9.57 11.26
C ARG A 48 -0.58 -8.42 10.41
N GLU A 49 0.29 -7.80 9.68
CA GLU A 49 -0.09 -6.72 8.77
C GLU A 49 0.35 -7.09 7.37
N ALA A 50 -0.46 -6.73 6.41
CA ALA A 50 -0.08 -6.91 5.02
C ALA A 50 0.73 -5.71 4.57
N ILE A 51 1.77 -5.96 3.82
CA ILE A 51 2.61 -4.92 3.25
C ILE A 51 2.58 -5.07 1.74
N LEU A 52 2.17 -4.02 1.06
CA LEU A 52 2.17 -3.99 -0.39
C LEU A 52 3.32 -3.13 -0.86
N THR A 53 4.21 -3.71 -1.63
CA THR A 53 5.34 -2.99 -2.18
C THR A 53 5.03 -2.58 -3.59
N MET A 54 5.26 -1.32 -3.89
CA MET A 54 4.98 -0.72 -5.18
C MET A 54 6.26 -0.47 -5.95
N PRO A 55 6.25 -0.69 -7.25
CA PRO A 55 7.41 -0.29 -8.06
C PRO A 55 7.46 1.23 -8.17
N PRO A 56 8.61 1.78 -8.60
CA PRO A 56 8.78 3.22 -8.65
C PRO A 56 7.73 3.95 -9.49
N ARG A 57 7.27 3.33 -10.55
CA ARG A 57 6.28 3.95 -11.42
C ARG A 57 4.86 3.52 -11.13
N GLY A 58 4.67 2.76 -10.07
CA GLY A 58 3.33 2.35 -9.70
C GLY A 58 2.55 3.50 -9.11
N ASN A 59 1.25 3.34 -9.03
CA ASN A 59 0.38 4.36 -8.47
C ASN A 59 -0.65 3.70 -7.55
N LEU A 60 -1.38 4.55 -6.83
CA LEU A 60 -2.33 4.07 -5.84
C LEU A 60 -3.47 3.28 -6.47
N TYR A 61 -3.89 3.69 -7.63
CA TYR A 61 -4.97 3.01 -8.31
C TYR A 61 -4.57 1.56 -8.61
N GLU A 62 -3.37 1.39 -9.14
CA GLU A 62 -2.87 0.07 -9.44
C GLU A 62 -2.63 -0.74 -8.17
N ALA A 63 -2.16 -0.08 -7.12
CA ALA A 63 -1.93 -0.76 -5.85
C ALA A 63 -3.24 -1.29 -5.29
N LYS A 64 -4.29 -0.48 -5.34
CA LYS A 64 -5.58 -0.88 -4.85
C LYS A 64 -6.14 -2.03 -5.67
N ASP A 65 -6.00 -1.96 -6.97
CA ASP A 65 -6.47 -3.01 -7.85
C ASP A 65 -5.73 -4.32 -7.56
N PHE A 66 -4.43 -4.22 -7.36
CA PHE A 66 -3.62 -5.39 -7.04
C PHE A 66 -4.08 -6.02 -5.73
N ALA A 67 -4.30 -5.20 -4.71
CA ALA A 67 -4.76 -5.70 -3.43
C ALA A 67 -6.14 -6.36 -3.53
N GLN A 68 -7.03 -5.76 -4.31
CA GLN A 68 -8.36 -6.32 -4.49
C GLN A 68 -8.30 -7.68 -5.16
N ARG A 69 -7.45 -7.81 -6.15
CA ARG A 69 -7.32 -9.07 -6.85
C ARG A 69 -6.74 -10.17 -5.97
N HIS A 70 -6.01 -9.78 -4.94
CA HIS A 70 -5.43 -10.73 -4.01
C HIS A 70 -6.17 -10.73 -2.68
N GLY A 71 -7.43 -10.30 -2.72
CA GLY A 71 -8.21 -10.17 -1.51
C GLY A 71 -8.38 -11.46 -0.73
N ALA A 72 -8.62 -12.56 -1.44
CA ALA A 72 -8.81 -13.84 -0.75
C ALA A 72 -7.54 -14.23 0.01
N TRP A 73 -6.39 -13.97 -0.58
CA TRP A 73 -5.12 -14.25 0.07
C TRP A 73 -4.94 -13.41 1.33
N ILE A 74 -5.27 -12.12 1.22
CA ILE A 74 -5.17 -11.22 2.36
C ILE A 74 -6.10 -11.66 3.49
N ALA A 75 -7.34 -11.95 3.15
CA ALA A 75 -8.31 -12.35 4.15
C ALA A 75 -7.89 -13.65 4.82
N ALA A 76 -7.35 -14.58 4.06
CA ALA A 76 -6.91 -15.85 4.63
C ALA A 76 -5.76 -15.67 5.60
N ARG A 77 -4.90 -14.70 5.36
CA ARG A 77 -3.74 -14.48 6.23
C ARG A 77 -4.05 -13.61 7.43
N LEU A 78 -4.96 -12.65 7.27
CA LEU A 78 -5.25 -11.69 8.33
C LEU A 78 -6.56 -11.95 9.04
N GLY A 79 -7.45 -12.62 8.37
CA GLY A 79 -8.76 -12.91 8.95
C GLY A 79 -8.73 -14.01 9.94
#